data_2f681765c03faf8836c68b3b7133cfbe
#
_entry.id   2f681765c03faf8836c68b3b7133cfbe
#
_cell.length_a   1.000
_cell.length_b   1.000
_cell.length_c   1.000
_cell.angle_alpha   90.00
_cell.angle_beta   90.00
_cell.angle_gamma   90.00
#
_symmetry.space_group_name_H-M   'P 1'
#
loop_
_entity.id
_entity.type
_entity.pdbx_description
1 polymer ?
#
loop_
_entity_poly.entity_id
_entity_poly.type
_entity_poly.pdbx_seq_one_letter_code
_entity_poly.pdbx_strand_id
1 'polypeptide(L)'
;MGRKATVASGNVWYEARIEASKVNEKLRSRFGAADEAGMSEDAIKNTELGLEKQMPVEKAVILADLYNAPQLLNYFCLHECPIGKNSAVSDEASSIEMVTLKLLKGLRVSQLMGITERLVDIAEDGDITPNEAKEFRKVLDYLDSISKSISQLRTIAKKAGV
;
A
#
# COMPACT_ATOMS: atom_id res chain seq x y z
N MET A 1 -5.13 -26.07 24.50
CA MET A 1 -3.73 -25.78 24.12
C MET A 1 -3.73 -24.91 22.87
N GLY A 2 -3.33 -23.64 22.97
CA GLY A 2 -3.21 -22.73 21.81
C GLY A 2 -2.09 -23.24 20.88
N ARG A 3 -2.37 -23.34 19.56
CA ARG A 3 -1.33 -23.62 18.57
C ARG A 3 -0.27 -22.51 18.63
N LYS A 4 1.00 -22.87 18.66
CA LYS A 4 2.10 -21.91 18.52
C LYS A 4 1.90 -21.15 17.20
N ALA A 5 2.11 -19.81 17.24
CA ALA A 5 2.11 -18.98 16.03
C ALA A 5 3.08 -19.59 15.02
N THR A 6 2.66 -19.64 13.75
CA THR A 6 3.55 -20.11 12.66
C THR A 6 4.65 -19.09 12.42
N VAL A 7 5.81 -19.53 11.93
CA VAL A 7 6.94 -18.62 11.57
C VAL A 7 6.51 -17.55 10.54
N ALA A 8 5.47 -17.82 9.75
CA ALA A 8 4.90 -16.87 8.78
C ALA A 8 3.94 -15.84 9.40
N SER A 9 3.57 -15.97 10.67
CA SER A 9 2.69 -15.01 11.35
C SER A 9 3.34 -13.63 11.37
N GLY A 10 2.57 -12.61 10.95
CA GLY A 10 3.07 -11.25 10.78
C GLY A 10 3.61 -10.92 9.37
N ASN A 11 3.69 -11.91 8.47
CA ASN A 11 3.99 -11.63 7.07
C ASN A 11 2.69 -11.26 6.33
N VAL A 12 2.69 -10.11 5.63
CA VAL A 12 1.49 -9.56 4.99
C VAL A 12 0.89 -10.48 3.91
N TRP A 13 1.71 -11.25 3.21
CA TRP A 13 1.27 -12.20 2.18
C TRP A 13 0.58 -13.40 2.81
N TYR A 14 1.13 -13.91 3.93
CA TYR A 14 0.52 -14.98 4.71
C TYR A 14 -0.83 -14.54 5.28
N GLU A 15 -0.88 -13.36 5.92
CA GLU A 15 -2.10 -12.83 6.52
C GLU A 15 -3.21 -12.64 5.47
N ALA A 16 -2.85 -12.11 4.30
CA ALA A 16 -3.79 -11.93 3.18
C ALA A 16 -4.35 -13.27 2.67
N ARG A 17 -3.50 -14.31 2.53
CA ARG A 17 -3.97 -15.65 2.15
C ARG A 17 -4.92 -16.24 3.20
N ILE A 18 -4.60 -16.11 4.47
CA ILE A 18 -5.46 -16.63 5.55
C ILE A 18 -6.79 -15.89 5.57
N GLU A 19 -6.81 -14.58 5.36
CA GLU A 19 -8.04 -13.81 5.24
C GLU A 19 -8.88 -14.27 4.03
N ALA A 20 -8.25 -14.40 2.86
CA ALA A 20 -8.90 -14.90 1.64
C ALA A 20 -9.42 -16.32 1.79
N SER A 21 -8.79 -17.14 2.62
CA SER A 21 -9.22 -18.53 2.88
C SER A 21 -10.58 -18.64 3.58
N LYS A 22 -11.08 -17.55 4.15
CA LYS A 22 -12.43 -17.50 4.72
C LYS A 22 -13.52 -17.57 3.66
N VAL A 23 -13.19 -17.13 2.44
CA VAL A 23 -14.10 -17.11 1.28
C VAL A 23 -13.78 -18.25 0.31
N ASN A 24 -12.50 -18.55 0.10
CA ASN A 24 -12.04 -19.65 -0.76
C ASN A 24 -11.22 -20.67 0.07
N GLU A 25 -11.84 -21.79 0.40
CA GLU A 25 -11.24 -22.83 1.26
C GLU A 25 -9.93 -23.42 0.70
N LYS A 26 -9.74 -23.44 -0.63
CA LYS A 26 -8.49 -23.89 -1.25
C LYS A 26 -7.27 -23.09 -0.76
N LEU A 27 -7.46 -21.80 -0.49
CA LEU A 27 -6.40 -20.91 -0.03
C LEU A 27 -5.96 -21.19 1.42
N ARG A 28 -6.60 -22.12 2.10
CA ARG A 28 -6.24 -22.53 3.45
C ARG A 28 -4.87 -23.20 3.54
N SER A 29 -4.45 -23.88 2.46
CA SER A 29 -3.13 -24.49 2.34
C SER A 29 -2.26 -23.75 1.33
N ARG A 30 -0.93 -23.85 1.47
CA ARG A 30 0.02 -23.33 0.49
C ARG A 30 -0.11 -24.05 -0.85
N PHE A 31 -0.35 -25.36 -0.79
CA PHE A 31 -0.58 -26.19 -1.98
C PHE A 31 -1.79 -25.68 -2.78
N GLY A 32 -2.93 -25.47 -2.13
CA GLY A 32 -4.12 -24.96 -2.81
C GLY A 32 -3.94 -23.55 -3.35
N ALA A 33 -3.23 -22.67 -2.63
CA ALA A 33 -2.91 -21.34 -3.12
C ALA A 33 -1.95 -21.37 -4.32
N ALA A 34 -0.99 -22.30 -4.32
CA ALA A 34 -0.05 -22.51 -5.41
C ALA A 34 -0.76 -23.00 -6.68
N ASP A 35 -1.68 -23.95 -6.52
CA ASP A 35 -2.51 -24.50 -7.61
C ASP A 35 -3.36 -23.39 -8.25
N GLU A 36 -4.07 -22.61 -7.45
CA GLU A 36 -4.89 -21.48 -7.91
C GLU A 36 -4.06 -20.35 -8.56
N ALA A 37 -2.84 -20.11 -8.07
CA ALA A 37 -1.93 -19.10 -8.61
C ALA A 37 -1.12 -19.55 -9.82
N GLY A 38 -1.16 -20.85 -10.19
CA GLY A 38 -0.29 -21.41 -11.22
C GLY A 38 1.20 -21.38 -10.86
N MET A 39 1.53 -21.55 -9.57
CA MET A 39 2.88 -21.46 -9.00
C MET A 39 3.27 -22.75 -8.28
N SER A 40 4.54 -22.87 -7.87
CA SER A 40 4.96 -23.95 -6.98
C SER A 40 4.61 -23.64 -5.52
N GLU A 41 4.39 -24.67 -4.70
CA GLU A 41 4.17 -24.50 -3.26
C GLU A 41 5.36 -23.82 -2.56
N ASP A 42 6.59 -24.13 -3.01
CA ASP A 42 7.80 -23.47 -2.48
C ASP A 42 7.84 -21.98 -2.84
N ALA A 43 7.28 -21.56 -3.97
CA ALA A 43 7.16 -20.14 -4.30
C ALA A 43 6.25 -19.39 -3.30
N ILE A 44 5.10 -19.97 -2.93
CA ILE A 44 4.22 -19.41 -1.90
C ILE A 44 4.91 -19.41 -0.53
N LYS A 45 5.52 -20.53 -0.16
CA LYS A 45 6.22 -20.67 1.11
C LYS A 45 7.36 -19.64 1.28
N ASN A 46 8.16 -19.45 0.25
CA ASN A 46 9.28 -18.51 0.29
C ASN A 46 8.80 -17.06 0.47
N THR A 47 7.71 -16.68 -0.21
CA THR A 47 7.07 -15.38 -0.02
C THR A 47 6.59 -15.19 1.42
N GLU A 48 5.86 -16.16 1.97
CA GLU A 48 5.31 -16.07 3.32
C GLU A 48 6.36 -16.11 4.43
N LEU A 49 7.52 -16.69 4.15
CA LEU A 49 8.64 -16.74 5.09
C LEU A 49 9.65 -15.60 4.88
N GLY A 50 9.45 -14.74 3.88
CA GLY A 50 10.38 -13.67 3.55
C GLY A 50 11.77 -14.18 3.11
N LEU A 51 11.82 -15.37 2.49
CA LEU A 51 13.06 -16.00 2.05
C LEU A 51 13.48 -15.55 0.64
N GLU A 52 12.63 -14.83 -0.05
CA GLU A 52 12.94 -14.29 -1.37
C GLU A 52 13.82 -13.05 -1.25
N LYS A 53 14.93 -13.05 -1.98
CA LYS A 53 15.82 -11.90 -2.04
C LYS A 53 15.18 -10.72 -2.78
N GLN A 54 14.34 -11.00 -3.77
CA GLN A 54 13.57 -10.04 -4.52
C GLN A 54 12.32 -10.74 -5.08
N MET A 55 11.15 -10.22 -4.76
CA MET A 55 9.89 -10.75 -5.27
C MET A 55 9.64 -10.29 -6.70
N PRO A 56 9.30 -11.17 -7.65
CA PRO A 56 8.88 -10.78 -8.99
C PRO A 56 7.58 -9.96 -8.96
N VAL A 57 7.51 -8.91 -9.79
CA VAL A 57 6.32 -8.02 -9.88
C VAL A 57 5.07 -8.81 -10.26
N GLU A 58 5.19 -9.71 -11.23
CA GLU A 58 4.09 -10.55 -11.73
C GLU A 58 3.50 -11.41 -10.60
N LYS A 59 4.37 -11.95 -9.74
CA LYS A 59 3.95 -12.73 -8.57
C LYS A 59 3.16 -11.87 -7.59
N ALA A 60 3.62 -10.64 -7.33
CA ALA A 60 2.90 -9.71 -6.47
C ALA A 60 1.50 -9.41 -7.00
N VAL A 61 1.36 -9.21 -8.31
CA VAL A 61 0.07 -8.95 -8.96
C VAL A 61 -0.86 -10.16 -8.85
N ILE A 62 -0.37 -11.36 -9.20
CA ILE A 62 -1.17 -12.59 -9.14
C ILE A 62 -1.68 -12.87 -7.72
N LEU A 63 -0.80 -12.75 -6.72
CA LEU A 63 -1.19 -13.02 -5.33
C LEU A 63 -2.12 -11.95 -4.77
N ALA A 64 -1.94 -10.68 -5.12
CA ALA A 64 -2.83 -9.60 -4.71
C ALA A 64 -4.26 -9.80 -5.27
N ASP A 65 -4.37 -10.21 -6.51
CA ASP A 65 -5.66 -10.50 -7.17
C ASP A 65 -6.30 -11.77 -6.60
N LEU A 66 -5.55 -12.87 -6.48
CA LEU A 66 -6.02 -14.15 -5.94
C LEU A 66 -6.56 -14.00 -4.50
N TYR A 67 -5.90 -13.21 -3.68
CA TYR A 67 -6.29 -13.00 -2.29
C TYR A 67 -7.32 -11.88 -2.11
N ASN A 68 -7.74 -11.22 -3.20
CA ASN A 68 -8.55 -9.99 -3.17
C ASN A 68 -7.98 -8.97 -2.17
N ALA A 69 -6.67 -8.75 -2.26
CA ALA A 69 -5.89 -7.95 -1.33
C ALA A 69 -5.06 -6.88 -2.08
N PRO A 70 -5.71 -5.90 -2.75
CA PRO A 70 -5.02 -4.89 -3.58
C PRO A 70 -4.02 -4.03 -2.80
N GLN A 71 -4.13 -3.94 -1.46
CA GLN A 71 -3.15 -3.28 -0.59
C GLN A 71 -1.76 -3.93 -0.66
N LEU A 72 -1.66 -5.22 -1.06
CA LEU A 72 -0.38 -5.90 -1.26
C LEU A 72 0.45 -5.29 -2.38
N LEU A 73 -0.19 -4.68 -3.39
CA LEU A 73 0.52 -3.96 -4.46
C LEU A 73 1.18 -2.69 -3.92
N ASN A 74 0.50 -1.96 -3.04
CA ASN A 74 1.09 -0.80 -2.37
C ASN A 74 2.23 -1.22 -1.44
N TYR A 75 2.04 -2.32 -0.69
CA TYR A 75 3.09 -2.90 0.14
C TYR A 75 4.32 -3.25 -0.71
N PHE A 76 4.13 -3.96 -1.82
CA PHE A 76 5.22 -4.30 -2.74
C PHE A 76 5.96 -3.04 -3.23
N CYS A 77 5.21 -2.01 -3.67
CA CYS A 77 5.82 -0.75 -4.11
C CYS A 77 6.66 -0.09 -3.02
N LEU A 78 6.17 -0.05 -1.77
CA LEU A 78 6.85 0.65 -0.68
C LEU A 78 8.07 -0.11 -0.13
N HIS A 79 8.02 -1.44 -0.09
CA HIS A 79 9.01 -2.25 0.63
C HIS A 79 9.95 -3.03 -0.27
N GLU A 80 9.46 -3.47 -1.44
CA GLU A 80 10.18 -4.37 -2.35
C GLU A 80 10.72 -3.64 -3.59
N CYS A 81 9.93 -2.72 -4.18
CA CYS A 81 10.27 -2.04 -5.42
C CYS A 81 11.19 -0.82 -5.16
N PRO A 82 12.41 -0.79 -5.72
CA PRO A 82 13.31 0.35 -5.52
C PRO A 82 12.74 1.70 -6.00
N ILE A 83 11.94 1.69 -7.08
CA ILE A 83 11.30 2.89 -7.63
C ILE A 83 10.10 3.28 -6.76
N GLY A 84 9.29 2.30 -6.35
CA GLY A 84 8.06 2.51 -5.58
C GLY A 84 8.29 3.08 -4.18
N LYS A 85 9.48 2.88 -3.59
CA LYS A 85 9.85 3.45 -2.28
C LYS A 85 9.77 4.97 -2.21
N ASN A 86 9.78 5.65 -3.37
CA ASN A 86 9.62 7.10 -3.46
C ASN A 86 8.17 7.51 -3.79
N SER A 87 7.23 6.58 -3.83
CA SER A 87 5.83 6.85 -4.18
C SER A 87 5.00 7.22 -2.95
N ALA A 88 4.16 8.24 -3.07
CA ALA A 88 3.23 8.65 -2.02
C ALA A 88 1.97 7.76 -2.02
N VAL A 89 2.15 6.46 -1.77
CA VAL A 89 1.08 5.47 -1.62
C VAL A 89 0.98 5.00 -0.16
N SER A 90 -0.08 4.29 0.19
CA SER A 90 -0.26 3.72 1.53
C SER A 90 -0.66 2.25 1.42
N ASP A 91 0.00 1.39 2.20
CA ASP A 91 -0.30 -0.02 2.40
C ASP A 91 -1.17 -0.27 3.65
N GLU A 92 -1.50 0.79 4.41
CA GLU A 92 -2.35 0.70 5.57
C GLU A 92 -3.78 0.27 5.20
N ALA A 93 -4.28 -0.74 5.88
CA ALA A 93 -5.69 -1.09 5.84
C ALA A 93 -6.50 -0.07 6.64
N SER A 94 -7.40 0.63 6.00
CA SER A 94 -8.26 1.64 6.63
C SER A 94 -9.69 1.49 6.16
N SER A 95 -10.65 1.86 7.02
CA SER A 95 -12.05 1.91 6.61
C SER A 95 -12.33 3.13 5.72
N ILE A 96 -13.37 3.04 4.89
CA ILE A 96 -13.74 4.13 3.98
C ILE A 96 -14.05 5.42 4.74
N GLU A 97 -14.67 5.31 5.93
CA GLU A 97 -15.02 6.45 6.77
C GLU A 97 -13.77 7.20 7.24
N MET A 98 -12.77 6.45 7.72
CA MET A 98 -11.52 7.04 8.20
C MET A 98 -10.74 7.71 7.08
N VAL A 99 -10.65 7.08 5.91
CA VAL A 99 -9.95 7.66 4.76
C VAL A 99 -10.67 8.89 4.25
N THR A 100 -12.00 8.84 4.15
CA THR A 100 -12.82 9.98 3.72
C THR A 100 -12.65 11.16 4.68
N LEU A 101 -12.68 10.92 5.99
CA LEU A 101 -12.46 11.98 6.99
C LEU A 101 -11.04 12.58 6.89
N LYS A 102 -10.01 11.78 6.69
CA LYS A 102 -8.62 12.25 6.47
C LYS A 102 -8.55 13.14 5.23
N LEU A 103 -9.14 12.68 4.12
CA LEU A 103 -9.13 13.41 2.86
C LEU A 103 -9.90 14.73 2.97
N LEU A 104 -11.11 14.73 3.52
CA LEU A 104 -11.91 15.94 3.69
C LEU A 104 -11.24 16.95 4.62
N LYS A 105 -10.54 16.50 5.67
CA LYS A 105 -9.73 17.40 6.51
C LYS A 105 -8.58 18.03 5.72
N GLY A 106 -7.91 17.26 4.87
CA GLY A 106 -6.85 17.77 3.99
C GLY A 106 -7.38 18.74 2.93
N LEU A 107 -8.59 18.55 2.40
CA LEU A 107 -9.19 19.41 1.38
C LEU A 107 -9.93 20.63 1.93
N ARG A 108 -9.72 21.01 3.19
CA ARG A 108 -10.31 22.24 3.73
C ARG A 108 -9.77 23.48 3.04
N VAL A 109 -10.66 24.38 2.68
CA VAL A 109 -10.33 25.63 1.95
C VAL A 109 -9.19 26.41 2.63
N SER A 110 -9.22 26.54 3.97
CA SER A 110 -8.18 27.25 4.71
C SER A 110 -6.78 26.63 4.57
N GLN A 111 -6.69 25.29 4.48
CA GLN A 111 -5.42 24.60 4.28
C GLN A 111 -4.95 24.72 2.83
N LEU A 112 -5.88 24.58 1.88
CA LEU A 112 -5.56 24.71 0.46
C LEU A 112 -5.06 26.14 0.13
N MET A 113 -5.70 27.17 0.68
CA MET A 113 -5.24 28.55 0.50
C MET A 113 -3.81 28.75 0.99
N GLY A 114 -3.50 28.30 2.22
CA GLY A 114 -2.13 28.43 2.74
C GLY A 114 -1.07 27.64 1.97
N ILE A 115 -1.44 26.51 1.36
CA ILE A 115 -0.53 25.74 0.48
C ILE A 115 -0.36 26.45 -0.86
N THR A 116 -1.45 27.00 -1.44
CA THR A 116 -1.40 27.74 -2.71
C THR A 116 -0.51 28.96 -2.59
N GLU A 117 -0.68 29.78 -1.54
CA GLU A 117 0.15 30.95 -1.28
C GLU A 117 1.63 30.57 -1.22
N ARG A 118 2.00 29.57 -0.43
CA ARG A 118 3.40 29.10 -0.34
C ARG A 118 3.97 28.58 -1.64
N LEU A 119 3.17 27.86 -2.44
CA LEU A 119 3.62 27.37 -3.75
C LEU A 119 3.83 28.53 -4.73
N VAL A 120 3.00 29.55 -4.68
CA VAL A 120 3.16 30.75 -5.51
C VAL A 120 4.45 31.47 -5.12
N ASP A 121 4.66 31.72 -3.82
CA ASP A 121 5.86 32.39 -3.33
C ASP A 121 7.16 31.66 -3.75
N ILE A 122 7.19 30.32 -3.61
CA ILE A 122 8.35 29.50 -4.01
C ILE A 122 8.54 29.45 -5.53
N ALA A 123 7.46 29.54 -6.31
CA ALA A 123 7.52 29.45 -7.76
C ALA A 123 7.83 30.80 -8.45
N GLU A 124 7.81 31.90 -7.73
CA GLU A 124 7.89 33.26 -8.31
C GLU A 124 9.21 33.53 -9.04
N ASP A 125 10.33 33.01 -8.50
CA ASP A 125 11.65 33.16 -9.11
C ASP A 125 12.15 31.94 -9.88
N GLY A 126 11.44 30.82 -9.79
CA GLY A 126 11.76 29.56 -10.48
C GLY A 126 12.85 28.72 -9.82
N ASP A 127 13.40 29.15 -8.69
CA ASP A 127 14.45 28.45 -7.94
C ASP A 127 14.00 28.16 -6.51
N ILE A 128 14.44 27.03 -5.94
CA ILE A 128 14.18 26.69 -4.54
C ILE A 128 15.41 27.03 -3.71
N THR A 129 15.35 28.14 -3.01
CA THR A 129 16.43 28.56 -2.12
C THR A 129 16.55 27.66 -0.89
N PRO A 130 17.71 27.61 -0.19
CA PRO A 130 17.87 26.86 1.06
C PRO A 130 16.86 27.28 2.16
N ASN A 131 16.42 28.52 2.18
CA ASN A 131 15.42 29.03 3.12
C ASN A 131 14.03 28.50 2.80
N GLU A 132 13.69 28.39 1.54
CA GLU A 132 12.39 27.89 1.06
C GLU A 132 12.30 26.36 1.09
N ALA A 133 13.43 25.66 1.03
CA ALA A 133 13.46 24.18 1.02
C ALA A 133 12.71 23.56 2.20
N LYS A 134 12.70 24.22 3.38
CA LYS A 134 11.97 23.75 4.56
C LYS A 134 10.45 23.90 4.36
N GLU A 135 10.01 25.04 3.84
CA GLU A 135 8.58 25.28 3.61
C GLU A 135 8.08 24.44 2.43
N PHE A 136 8.88 24.32 1.36
CA PHE A 136 8.57 23.43 0.24
C PHE A 136 8.40 21.98 0.68
N ARG A 137 9.24 21.49 1.60
CA ARG A 137 9.09 20.14 2.17
C ARG A 137 7.75 19.97 2.89
N LYS A 138 7.29 20.95 3.65
CA LYS A 138 5.96 20.90 4.30
C LYS A 138 4.82 20.85 3.29
N VAL A 139 4.97 21.56 2.16
CA VAL A 139 4.00 21.50 1.05
C VAL A 139 3.96 20.10 0.45
N LEU A 140 5.14 19.51 0.19
CA LEU A 140 5.22 18.13 -0.33
C LEU A 140 4.62 17.12 0.65
N ASP A 141 4.95 17.19 1.94
CA ASP A 141 4.39 16.32 2.98
C ASP A 141 2.85 16.40 3.03
N TYR A 142 2.31 17.61 2.86
CA TYR A 142 0.86 17.79 2.79
C TYR A 142 0.25 17.16 1.52
N LEU A 143 0.83 17.39 0.35
CA LEU A 143 0.36 16.80 -0.91
C LEU A 143 0.48 15.26 -0.87
N ASP A 144 1.55 14.73 -0.27
CA ASP A 144 1.74 13.30 -0.06
C ASP A 144 0.66 12.72 0.85
N SER A 145 0.22 13.44 1.88
CA SER A 145 -0.86 13.00 2.75
C SER A 145 -2.20 12.85 2.02
N ILE A 146 -2.49 13.76 1.08
CA ILE A 146 -3.66 13.69 0.21
C ILE A 146 -3.50 12.52 -0.78
N SER A 147 -2.33 12.39 -1.40
CA SER A 147 -2.02 11.29 -2.33
C SER A 147 -2.20 9.92 -1.67
N LYS A 148 -1.69 9.74 -0.45
CA LYS A 148 -1.89 8.52 0.34
C LYS A 148 -3.36 8.23 0.60
N SER A 149 -4.16 9.24 0.94
CA SER A 149 -5.61 9.06 1.14
C SER A 149 -6.32 8.66 -0.15
N ILE A 150 -5.94 9.24 -1.30
CA ILE A 150 -6.46 8.85 -2.62
C ILE A 150 -6.06 7.41 -2.96
N SER A 151 -4.81 7.03 -2.69
CA SER A 151 -4.34 5.64 -2.89
C SER A 151 -5.16 4.64 -2.06
N GLN A 152 -5.46 4.96 -0.79
CA GLN A 152 -6.29 4.12 0.07
C GLN A 152 -7.72 3.99 -0.47
N LEU A 153 -8.34 5.08 -0.94
CA LEU A 153 -9.67 5.01 -1.56
C LEU A 153 -9.70 4.12 -2.81
N ARG A 154 -8.66 4.23 -3.67
CA ARG A 154 -8.53 3.34 -4.85
C ARG A 154 -8.41 1.87 -4.45
N THR A 155 -7.65 1.58 -3.38
CA THR A 155 -7.52 0.22 -2.83
C THR A 155 -8.86 -0.32 -2.31
N ILE A 156 -9.63 0.52 -1.61
CA ILE A 156 -10.97 0.15 -1.11
C ILE A 156 -11.93 -0.10 -2.30
N ALA A 157 -11.93 0.77 -3.30
CA ALA A 157 -12.77 0.62 -4.50
C ALA A 157 -12.43 -0.68 -5.24
N LYS A 158 -11.15 -0.94 -5.51
CA LYS A 158 -10.72 -2.20 -6.15
C LYS A 158 -11.16 -3.44 -5.37
N LYS A 159 -11.05 -3.41 -4.04
CA LYS A 159 -11.50 -4.52 -3.17
C LYS A 159 -13.00 -4.73 -3.22
N ALA A 160 -13.77 -3.68 -3.43
CA ALA A 160 -15.23 -3.72 -3.58
C ALA A 160 -15.69 -4.09 -5.01
N GLY A 161 -14.78 -4.24 -5.97
CA GLY A 161 -15.08 -4.57 -7.36
C GLY A 161 -15.57 -3.38 -8.20
N VAL A 162 -15.18 -2.15 -7.80
CA VAL A 162 -15.52 -0.88 -8.48
C VAL A 162 -14.31 -0.29 -9.19
#